data_d841914b0b78ab3806fb61ca4b32bfb0
#
_entry.id   d841914b0b78ab3806fb61ca4b32bfb0
#
_cell.length_a   1.000
_cell.length_b   1.000
_cell.length_c   1.000
_cell.angle_alpha   90.00
_cell.angle_beta   90.00
_cell.angle_gamma   90.00
#
_symmetry.space_group_name_H-M   'P 1'
#
loop_
_entity.id
_entity.type
_entity.pdbx_description
1 polymer ?
#
loop_
_entity_poly.entity_id
_entity_poly.type
_entity_poly.pdbx_seq_one_letter_code
_entity_poly.pdbx_strand_id
1 'polypeptide(L)'
;LSLSPGPAPVENIKHLQSVAQLWRISEDFWDNWEALKEQFPLCRKWQKYICKGHWPDADMLPIGPMAQRAMRGTPRMSNFTPDEQYTMLTLWAMFRSPLMIGCNLPEIDDFTLNLITNKEVLDINQYSKGNKELFARNGIIAWYAQSEDELTHYIAIFNTTDKDIESYTFPLQTINYIGDCH
;
A
#
# COMPACT_ATOMS: atom_id res chain seq x y z
N LEU A 1 -15.95 -4.02 12.83
CA LEU A 1 -15.34 -2.97 13.66
C LEU A 1 -13.98 -2.59 13.06
N SER A 2 -13.73 -1.30 12.93
CA SER A 2 -12.43 -0.72 12.59
C SER A 2 -11.84 -0.06 13.83
N LEU A 3 -10.59 -0.36 14.14
CA LEU A 3 -9.87 0.19 15.28
C LEU A 3 -8.76 1.12 14.82
N SER A 4 -8.79 2.38 15.25
CA SER A 4 -7.80 3.41 14.87
C SER A 4 -7.30 4.25 16.03
N PRO A 5 -6.90 3.63 17.17
CA PRO A 5 -6.34 4.37 18.30
C PRO A 5 -4.83 4.65 18.17
N GLY A 6 -4.26 4.52 16.97
CA GLY A 6 -2.82 4.47 16.69
C GLY A 6 -2.34 3.05 16.38
N PRO A 7 -1.02 2.80 16.30
CA PRO A 7 -0.49 1.52 15.88
C PRO A 7 -0.83 0.41 16.86
N ALA A 8 -1.47 -0.64 16.36
CA ALA A 8 -1.77 -1.82 17.16
C ALA A 8 -0.50 -2.62 17.45
N PRO A 9 -0.29 -3.13 18.68
CA PRO A 9 0.78 -4.05 18.97
C PRO A 9 0.55 -5.41 18.28
N VAL A 10 1.54 -5.91 17.54
CA VAL A 10 1.43 -7.18 16.80
C VAL A 10 1.22 -8.39 17.72
N GLU A 11 1.64 -8.28 18.96
CA GLU A 11 1.46 -9.30 20.00
C GLU A 11 -0.01 -9.53 20.32
N ASN A 12 -0.86 -8.51 20.09
CA ASN A 12 -2.29 -8.56 20.36
C ASN A 12 -3.12 -9.10 19.19
N ILE A 13 -2.49 -9.66 18.15
CA ILE A 13 -3.15 -10.08 16.92
C ILE A 13 -4.36 -10.99 17.14
N LYS A 14 -4.27 -11.95 18.04
CA LYS A 14 -5.37 -12.86 18.35
C LYS A 14 -6.58 -12.12 18.91
N HIS A 15 -6.33 -11.12 19.76
CA HIS A 15 -7.40 -10.29 20.29
C HIS A 15 -7.98 -9.39 19.20
N LEU A 16 -7.14 -8.74 18.39
CA LEU A 16 -7.57 -7.91 17.28
C LEU A 16 -8.49 -8.69 16.33
N GLN A 17 -8.07 -9.88 15.91
CA GLN A 17 -8.87 -10.74 15.03
C GLN A 17 -10.17 -11.23 15.65
N SER A 18 -10.26 -11.32 16.98
CA SER A 18 -11.49 -11.73 17.65
C SER A 18 -12.53 -10.62 17.76
N VAL A 19 -12.15 -9.34 17.64
CA VAL A 19 -13.03 -8.21 17.89
C VAL A 19 -13.16 -7.23 16.70
N ALA A 20 -12.23 -7.25 15.74
CA ALA A 20 -12.19 -6.25 14.67
C ALA A 20 -11.90 -6.87 13.30
N GLN A 21 -12.35 -6.20 12.25
CA GLN A 21 -12.06 -6.51 10.85
C GLN A 21 -10.90 -5.66 10.31
N LEU A 22 -10.70 -4.47 10.89
CA LEU A 22 -9.61 -3.55 10.53
C LEU A 22 -8.93 -3.05 11.80
N TRP A 23 -7.63 -2.81 11.72
CA TRP A 23 -6.87 -2.14 12.78
C TRP A 23 -5.66 -1.42 12.21
N ARG A 24 -5.42 -0.23 12.70
CA ARG A 24 -4.29 0.61 12.31
C ARG A 24 -2.96 -0.03 12.69
N ILE A 25 -2.01 0.03 11.78
CA ILE A 25 -0.65 -0.49 11.97
C ILE A 25 0.38 0.62 12.15
N SER A 26 -0.02 1.87 11.92
CA SER A 26 0.82 3.07 12.00
C SER A 26 0.12 4.18 12.80
N GLU A 27 0.86 5.20 13.16
CA GLU A 27 0.32 6.51 13.51
C GLU A 27 -0.41 7.11 12.30
N ASP A 28 -1.01 8.30 12.46
CA ASP A 28 -1.68 9.00 11.38
C ASP A 28 -0.72 9.23 10.22
N PHE A 29 -1.08 8.68 9.06
CA PHE A 29 -0.28 8.77 7.84
C PHE A 29 -0.67 10.00 7.03
N TRP A 30 0.33 10.80 6.69
CA TRP A 30 0.18 11.99 5.87
C TRP A 30 1.11 11.98 4.67
N ASP A 31 0.88 12.89 3.74
CA ASP A 31 1.59 13.07 2.47
C ASP A 31 3.03 13.57 2.65
N ASN A 32 3.87 12.70 3.18
CA ASN A 32 5.28 12.90 3.46
C ASN A 32 6.09 11.65 3.06
N TRP A 33 7.14 11.84 2.28
CA TRP A 33 7.96 10.75 1.75
C TRP A 33 8.60 9.88 2.83
N GLU A 34 9.12 10.49 3.90
CA GLU A 34 9.72 9.73 5.00
C GLU A 34 8.66 8.85 5.69
N ALA A 35 7.47 9.39 5.93
CA ALA A 35 6.36 8.61 6.47
C ALA A 35 5.97 7.45 5.54
N LEU A 36 6.00 7.65 4.22
CA LEU A 36 5.74 6.58 3.26
C LEU A 36 6.83 5.49 3.30
N LYS A 37 8.09 5.87 3.42
CA LYS A 37 9.19 4.89 3.58
C LYS A 37 9.04 4.06 4.86
N GLU A 38 8.54 4.64 5.93
CA GLU A 38 8.28 3.93 7.19
C GLU A 38 7.13 2.92 7.10
N GLN A 39 6.21 3.05 6.14
CA GLN A 39 5.15 2.08 5.94
C GLN A 39 5.65 0.73 5.42
N PHE A 40 6.75 0.67 4.66
CA PHE A 40 7.30 -0.60 4.16
C PHE A 40 7.65 -1.60 5.27
N PRO A 41 8.45 -1.26 6.29
CA PRO A 41 8.72 -2.17 7.39
C PRO A 41 7.48 -2.50 8.24
N LEU A 42 6.51 -1.58 8.35
CA LEU A 42 5.24 -1.86 9.03
C LEU A 42 4.42 -2.88 8.24
N CYS A 43 4.22 -2.67 6.94
CA CYS A 43 3.53 -3.62 6.06
C CYS A 43 4.21 -5.00 6.10
N ARG A 44 5.55 -5.07 6.03
CA ARG A 44 6.30 -6.32 6.19
C ARG A 44 6.03 -7.02 7.51
N LYS A 45 5.98 -6.28 8.61
CA LYS A 45 5.71 -6.83 9.95
C LYS A 45 4.32 -7.47 10.02
N TRP A 46 3.33 -6.87 9.34
CA TRP A 46 1.94 -7.26 9.42
C TRP A 46 1.47 -8.21 8.29
N GLN A 47 2.22 -8.35 7.19
CA GLN A 47 1.81 -9.08 5.98
C GLN A 47 1.27 -10.50 6.22
N LYS A 48 1.83 -11.22 7.20
CA LYS A 48 1.42 -12.60 7.52
C LYS A 48 0.06 -12.71 8.22
N TYR A 49 -0.52 -11.59 8.60
CA TYR A 49 -1.80 -11.54 9.31
C TYR A 49 -2.96 -11.07 8.43
N ILE A 50 -2.67 -10.79 7.16
CA ILE A 50 -3.68 -10.46 6.16
C ILE A 50 -4.47 -11.72 5.85
N CYS A 51 -5.77 -11.69 6.10
CA CYS A 51 -6.65 -12.78 5.73
C CYS A 51 -8.09 -12.26 5.57
N LYS A 52 -8.94 -13.07 4.93
CA LYS A 52 -10.34 -12.70 4.68
C LYS A 52 -11.05 -12.31 5.99
N GLY A 53 -11.58 -11.10 6.01
CA GLY A 53 -12.28 -10.53 7.17
C GLY A 53 -11.36 -9.84 8.20
N HIS A 54 -10.04 -9.84 7.98
CA HIS A 54 -9.08 -9.22 8.90
C HIS A 54 -7.98 -8.51 8.11
N TRP A 55 -7.99 -7.18 8.19
CA TRP A 55 -7.17 -6.30 7.35
C TRP A 55 -6.35 -5.33 8.21
N PRO A 56 -5.04 -5.55 8.35
CA PRO A 56 -4.15 -4.52 8.88
C PRO A 56 -4.22 -3.28 7.98
N ASP A 57 -4.42 -2.12 8.60
CA ASP A 57 -4.74 -0.86 7.94
C ASP A 57 -3.53 0.09 7.99
N ALA A 58 -2.98 0.39 6.82
CA ALA A 58 -1.85 1.32 6.68
C ALA A 58 -2.30 2.80 6.64
N ASP A 59 -3.57 3.07 6.94
CA ASP A 59 -4.23 4.35 6.98
C ASP A 59 -4.73 4.86 5.62
N MET A 60 -5.26 6.07 5.62
CA MET A 60 -5.85 6.72 4.46
C MET A 60 -4.85 6.96 3.32
N LEU A 61 -5.39 7.23 2.14
CA LEU A 61 -4.64 7.69 0.97
C LEU A 61 -4.68 9.22 0.90
N PRO A 62 -3.65 9.96 1.34
CA PRO A 62 -3.60 11.42 1.30
C PRO A 62 -3.20 11.91 -0.09
N ILE A 63 -4.12 11.82 -1.06
CA ILE A 63 -3.95 12.14 -2.47
C ILE A 63 -4.91 13.23 -2.92
N GLY A 64 -4.68 13.83 -4.10
CA GLY A 64 -5.57 14.84 -4.68
C GLY A 64 -5.79 16.07 -3.80
N PRO A 65 -6.96 16.75 -3.91
CA PRO A 65 -7.29 17.95 -3.13
C PRO A 65 -7.63 17.60 -1.67
N MET A 66 -6.88 18.17 -0.75
CA MET A 66 -6.94 17.89 0.69
C MET A 66 -7.30 19.13 1.51
N ALA A 67 -7.69 18.93 2.77
CA ALA A 67 -7.96 19.96 3.77
C ALA A 67 -9.07 20.96 3.39
N GLN A 68 -9.98 20.63 2.47
CA GLN A 68 -11.05 21.53 2.00
C GLN A 68 -12.01 21.94 3.12
N ARG A 69 -12.22 21.06 4.09
CA ARG A 69 -13.09 21.31 5.25
C ARG A 69 -12.41 20.97 6.58
N ALA A 70 -11.09 20.94 6.59
CA ALA A 70 -10.36 20.61 7.79
C ALA A 70 -10.50 21.70 8.84
N MET A 71 -10.61 21.30 10.09
CA MET A 71 -10.51 22.24 11.22
C MET A 71 -9.08 22.79 11.38
N ARG A 72 -8.10 22.13 10.76
CA ARG A 72 -6.69 22.52 10.73
C ARG A 72 -6.15 22.38 9.31
N GLY A 73 -5.26 23.29 8.92
CA GLY A 73 -4.68 23.34 7.59
C GLY A 73 -5.49 24.22 6.61
N THR A 74 -4.93 24.42 5.44
CA THR A 74 -5.54 25.17 4.33
C THR A 74 -5.78 24.23 3.16
N PRO A 75 -6.79 24.50 2.31
CA PRO A 75 -7.01 23.74 1.08
C PRO A 75 -5.74 23.67 0.24
N ARG A 76 -5.34 22.47 -0.17
CA ARG A 76 -4.15 22.23 -0.99
C ARG A 76 -4.25 20.90 -1.72
N MET A 77 -3.42 20.69 -2.71
CA MET A 77 -3.17 19.38 -3.26
C MET A 77 -2.27 18.56 -2.32
N SER A 78 -2.26 17.25 -2.49
CA SER A 78 -1.29 16.37 -1.84
C SER A 78 0.14 16.86 -2.09
N ASN A 79 1.00 16.79 -1.07
CA ASN A 79 2.42 17.11 -1.22
C ASN A 79 3.22 15.98 -1.89
N PHE A 80 2.64 14.81 -2.01
CA PHE A 80 3.28 13.73 -2.74
C PHE A 80 3.44 14.06 -4.22
N THR A 81 4.63 13.82 -4.76
CA THR A 81 4.84 13.80 -6.21
C THR A 81 3.99 12.68 -6.86
N PRO A 82 3.79 12.72 -8.18
CA PRO A 82 3.12 11.62 -8.87
C PRO A 82 3.75 10.24 -8.59
N ASP A 83 5.07 10.14 -8.57
CA ASP A 83 5.79 8.89 -8.33
C ASP A 83 5.60 8.38 -6.88
N GLU A 84 5.56 9.27 -5.91
CA GLU A 84 5.26 8.94 -4.52
C GLU A 84 3.80 8.46 -4.35
N GLN A 85 2.85 9.06 -5.09
CA GLN A 85 1.46 8.61 -5.10
C GLN A 85 1.32 7.22 -5.75
N TYR A 86 2.01 6.96 -6.86
CA TYR A 86 2.09 5.60 -7.44
C TYR A 86 2.72 4.61 -6.45
N THR A 87 3.81 4.98 -5.81
CA THR A 87 4.50 4.15 -4.79
C THR A 87 3.55 3.80 -3.65
N MET A 88 2.87 4.78 -3.09
CA MET A 88 1.91 4.59 -2.00
C MET A 88 0.77 3.65 -2.40
N LEU A 89 0.05 3.96 -3.50
CA LEU A 89 -1.10 3.15 -3.89
C LEU A 89 -0.68 1.71 -4.24
N THR A 90 0.47 1.53 -4.89
CA THR A 90 1.02 0.21 -5.20
C THR A 90 1.35 -0.57 -3.92
N LEU A 91 1.95 0.07 -2.91
CA LEU A 91 2.22 -0.59 -1.63
C LEU A 91 0.91 -0.99 -0.92
N TRP A 92 -0.09 -0.09 -0.85
CA TRP A 92 -1.40 -0.41 -0.26
C TRP A 92 -2.08 -1.57 -0.99
N ALA A 93 -2.00 -1.60 -2.32
CA ALA A 93 -2.55 -2.70 -3.11
C ALA A 93 -1.82 -4.01 -2.84
N MET A 94 -0.50 -4.02 -2.88
CA MET A 94 0.31 -5.21 -2.62
C MET A 94 0.19 -5.71 -1.18
N PHE A 95 0.03 -4.82 -0.23
CA PHE A 95 -0.21 -5.15 1.18
C PHE A 95 -1.68 -5.51 1.46
N ARG A 96 -2.61 -5.20 0.53
CA ARG A 96 -4.06 -5.31 0.72
C ARG A 96 -4.58 -4.48 1.89
N SER A 97 -3.98 -3.30 2.11
CA SER A 97 -4.56 -2.32 3.03
C SER A 97 -5.94 -1.89 2.56
N PRO A 98 -6.89 -1.61 3.46
CA PRO A 98 -8.11 -0.91 3.09
C PRO A 98 -7.79 0.39 2.35
N LEU A 99 -8.50 0.66 1.24
CA LEU A 99 -8.30 1.87 0.44
C LEU A 99 -9.29 2.96 0.91
N MET A 100 -8.86 3.75 1.87
CA MET A 100 -9.65 4.87 2.40
C MET A 100 -9.13 6.18 1.80
N ILE A 101 -9.90 6.79 0.92
CA ILE A 101 -9.49 8.00 0.21
C ILE A 101 -9.59 9.21 1.12
N GLY A 102 -8.46 9.91 1.33
CA GLY A 102 -8.35 11.08 2.19
C GLY A 102 -8.46 12.43 1.45
N CYS A 103 -9.18 12.49 0.31
CA CYS A 103 -9.32 13.70 -0.48
C CYS A 103 -10.77 14.13 -0.69
N ASN A 104 -10.95 15.35 -1.23
CA ASN A 104 -12.26 15.87 -1.65
C ASN A 104 -12.63 15.33 -3.04
N LEU A 105 -13.32 14.21 -3.09
CA LEU A 105 -13.66 13.51 -4.34
C LEU A 105 -14.33 14.38 -5.42
N PRO A 106 -15.24 15.33 -5.12
CA PRO A 106 -15.83 16.19 -6.14
C PRO A 106 -14.85 17.11 -6.89
N GLU A 107 -13.64 17.30 -6.37
CA GLU A 107 -12.63 18.23 -6.90
C GLU A 107 -11.34 17.52 -7.35
N ILE A 108 -11.36 16.19 -7.49
CA ILE A 108 -10.18 15.45 -7.93
C ILE A 108 -9.85 15.77 -9.38
N ASP A 109 -8.56 15.81 -9.69
CA ASP A 109 -8.05 15.94 -11.06
C ASP A 109 -8.02 14.58 -11.80
N ASP A 110 -7.78 14.64 -13.09
CA ASP A 110 -7.74 13.44 -13.96
C ASP A 110 -6.62 12.47 -13.51
N PHE A 111 -5.49 12.99 -13.02
CA PHE A 111 -4.41 12.15 -12.51
C PHE A 111 -4.89 11.33 -11.30
N THR A 112 -5.47 12.00 -10.32
CA THR A 112 -6.00 11.34 -9.10
C THR A 112 -7.11 10.35 -9.46
N LEU A 113 -8.01 10.73 -10.37
CA LEU A 113 -9.07 9.83 -10.84
C LEU A 113 -8.50 8.56 -11.48
N ASN A 114 -7.57 8.72 -12.43
CA ASN A 114 -6.93 7.58 -13.10
C ASN A 114 -6.17 6.69 -12.12
N LEU A 115 -5.50 7.28 -11.12
CA LEU A 115 -4.77 6.55 -10.11
C LEU A 115 -5.70 5.64 -9.29
N ILE A 116 -6.79 6.18 -8.74
CA ILE A 116 -7.69 5.43 -7.84
C ILE A 116 -8.67 4.51 -8.57
N THR A 117 -8.82 4.65 -9.88
CA THR A 117 -9.68 3.79 -10.71
C THR A 117 -8.91 2.78 -11.55
N ASN A 118 -7.59 2.68 -11.36
CA ASN A 118 -6.78 1.69 -12.07
C ASN A 118 -7.23 0.27 -11.68
N LYS A 119 -7.89 -0.39 -12.63
CA LYS A 119 -8.49 -1.70 -12.39
C LYS A 119 -7.48 -2.76 -12.00
N GLU A 120 -6.30 -2.79 -12.59
CA GLU A 120 -5.26 -3.80 -12.30
C GLU A 120 -4.77 -3.67 -10.85
N VAL A 121 -4.54 -2.45 -10.40
CA VAL A 121 -4.13 -2.17 -9.01
C VAL A 121 -5.23 -2.52 -8.02
N LEU A 122 -6.49 -2.20 -8.36
CA LEU A 122 -7.64 -2.55 -7.54
C LEU A 122 -7.85 -4.07 -7.49
N ASP A 123 -7.65 -4.78 -8.59
CA ASP A 123 -7.75 -6.24 -8.63
C ASP A 123 -6.68 -6.89 -7.72
N ILE A 124 -5.46 -6.36 -7.70
CA ILE A 124 -4.42 -6.82 -6.76
C ILE A 124 -4.90 -6.62 -5.31
N ASN A 125 -5.39 -5.43 -4.97
CA ASN A 125 -5.86 -5.15 -3.61
C ASN A 125 -6.98 -6.09 -3.18
N GLN A 126 -7.95 -6.36 -4.05
CA GLN A 126 -9.19 -7.05 -3.70
C GLN A 126 -9.10 -8.58 -3.87
N TYR A 127 -8.38 -9.06 -4.88
CA TYR A 127 -8.44 -10.45 -5.33
C TYR A 127 -7.10 -11.17 -5.36
N SER A 128 -6.05 -10.61 -4.73
CA SER A 128 -4.77 -11.32 -4.65
C SER A 128 -4.63 -12.11 -3.36
N LYS A 129 -3.68 -13.05 -3.36
CA LYS A 129 -3.27 -13.85 -2.21
C LYS A 129 -1.76 -14.02 -2.13
N GLY A 130 -1.26 -14.50 -0.99
CA GLY A 130 0.16 -14.71 -0.80
C GLY A 130 1.00 -13.45 -0.80
N ASN A 131 0.38 -12.30 -0.52
CA ASN A 131 0.98 -10.98 -0.52
C ASN A 131 2.10 -10.87 0.50
N LYS A 132 3.31 -10.57 0.03
CA LYS A 132 4.49 -10.50 0.91
C LYS A 132 5.62 -9.68 0.31
N GLU A 133 6.42 -9.08 1.17
CA GLU A 133 7.73 -8.56 0.80
C GLU A 133 8.67 -9.73 0.50
N LEU A 134 9.33 -9.70 -0.64
CA LEU A 134 10.36 -10.68 -1.02
C LEU A 134 11.72 -10.30 -0.45
N PHE A 135 12.06 -9.03 -0.56
CA PHE A 135 13.29 -8.46 -0.01
C PHE A 135 13.21 -6.93 0.09
N ALA A 136 14.06 -6.39 0.97
CA ALA A 136 14.41 -4.97 1.05
C ALA A 136 15.92 -4.85 1.18
N ARG A 137 16.59 -4.29 0.17
CA ARG A 137 18.06 -4.16 0.15
C ARG A 137 18.51 -3.01 -0.73
N ASN A 138 19.50 -2.25 -0.29
CA ASN A 138 20.11 -1.16 -1.05
C ASN A 138 19.08 -0.14 -1.59
N GLY A 139 18.02 0.13 -0.83
CA GLY A 139 16.96 1.03 -1.24
C GLY A 139 15.96 0.47 -2.26
N ILE A 140 16.13 -0.80 -2.68
CA ILE A 140 15.16 -1.51 -3.51
C ILE A 140 14.34 -2.46 -2.66
N ILE A 141 13.03 -2.37 -2.79
CA ILE A 141 12.07 -3.25 -2.11
C ILE A 141 11.24 -3.96 -3.17
N ALA A 142 11.08 -5.26 -3.05
CA ALA A 142 10.24 -6.03 -3.93
C ALA A 142 9.12 -6.72 -3.15
N TRP A 143 7.91 -6.62 -3.67
CA TRP A 143 6.72 -7.30 -3.16
C TRP A 143 6.18 -8.27 -4.21
N TYR A 144 5.54 -9.31 -3.73
CA TYR A 144 4.90 -10.34 -4.53
C TYR A 144 3.46 -10.56 -4.08
N ALA A 145 2.60 -10.84 -5.04
CA ALA A 145 1.25 -11.35 -4.83
C ALA A 145 0.88 -12.28 -5.99
N GLN A 146 -0.19 -13.02 -5.83
CA GLN A 146 -0.72 -13.93 -6.84
C GLN A 146 -2.24 -13.76 -6.94
N SER A 147 -2.81 -13.91 -8.12
CA SER A 147 -4.27 -13.95 -8.31
C SER A 147 -4.90 -15.12 -7.55
N GLU A 148 -6.20 -15.05 -7.25
CA GLU A 148 -6.90 -16.12 -6.55
C GLU A 148 -6.88 -17.46 -7.32
N ASP A 149 -6.93 -17.41 -8.65
CA ASP A 149 -6.85 -18.57 -9.55
C ASP A 149 -5.42 -19.10 -9.79
N GLU A 150 -4.41 -18.43 -9.22
CA GLU A 150 -2.98 -18.78 -9.29
C GLU A 150 -2.35 -18.64 -10.68
N LEU A 151 -3.05 -18.07 -11.65
CA LEU A 151 -2.55 -17.93 -13.01
C LEU A 151 -1.71 -16.68 -13.24
N THR A 152 -1.94 -15.64 -12.43
CA THR A 152 -1.23 -14.38 -12.56
C THR A 152 -0.36 -14.10 -11.34
N HIS A 153 0.88 -13.71 -11.60
CA HIS A 153 1.84 -13.29 -10.58
C HIS A 153 2.08 -11.80 -10.67
N TYR A 154 1.95 -11.11 -9.55
CA TYR A 154 2.16 -9.68 -9.43
C TYR A 154 3.48 -9.40 -8.71
N ILE A 155 4.31 -8.58 -9.31
CA ILE A 155 5.59 -8.14 -8.73
C ILE A 155 5.60 -6.62 -8.74
N ALA A 156 5.79 -6.03 -7.57
CA ALA A 156 6.03 -4.60 -7.43
C ALA A 156 7.48 -4.38 -6.99
N ILE A 157 8.20 -3.52 -7.71
CA ILE A 157 9.57 -3.14 -7.38
C ILE A 157 9.57 -1.65 -7.09
N PHE A 158 10.00 -1.31 -5.88
CA PHE A 158 10.05 0.06 -5.38
C PHE A 158 11.49 0.53 -5.26
N ASN A 159 11.76 1.71 -5.79
CA ASN A 159 12.99 2.45 -5.54
C ASN A 159 12.71 3.46 -4.41
N THR A 160 13.29 3.23 -3.24
CA THR A 160 13.16 4.13 -2.09
C THR A 160 14.37 5.04 -1.91
N THR A 161 15.24 5.13 -2.91
CA THR A 161 16.39 6.05 -2.93
C THR A 161 16.03 7.37 -3.60
N ASP A 162 16.87 8.39 -3.41
CA ASP A 162 16.73 9.68 -4.08
C ASP A 162 17.42 9.72 -5.46
N LYS A 163 17.69 8.54 -6.05
CA LYS A 163 18.40 8.42 -7.33
C LYS A 163 17.60 7.59 -8.30
N ASP A 164 17.56 8.01 -9.55
CA ASP A 164 17.01 7.22 -10.63
C ASP A 164 17.83 5.94 -10.83
N ILE A 165 17.12 4.87 -11.12
CA ILE A 165 17.72 3.57 -11.47
C ILE A 165 17.28 3.22 -12.87
N GLU A 166 18.19 3.36 -13.85
CA GLU A 166 17.90 3.17 -15.26
C GLU A 166 17.44 1.74 -15.60
N SER A 167 17.93 0.75 -14.87
CA SER A 167 17.53 -0.64 -15.07
C SER A 167 17.69 -1.45 -13.79
N TYR A 168 16.77 -2.39 -13.57
CA TYR A 168 16.84 -3.34 -12.48
C TYR A 168 16.47 -4.75 -12.98
N THR A 169 17.36 -5.71 -12.77
CA THR A 169 17.09 -7.11 -13.12
C THR A 169 16.50 -7.85 -11.92
N PHE A 170 15.24 -8.23 -12.02
CA PHE A 170 14.57 -9.04 -11.00
C PHE A 170 14.78 -10.54 -11.33
N PRO A 171 15.34 -11.33 -10.41
CA PRO A 171 15.54 -12.77 -10.63
C PRO A 171 14.22 -13.53 -10.41
N LEU A 172 13.57 -13.98 -11.49
CA LEU A 172 12.28 -14.70 -11.44
C LEU A 172 12.33 -15.98 -10.59
N GLN A 173 13.51 -16.58 -10.43
CA GLN A 173 13.71 -17.70 -9.51
C GLN A 173 13.33 -17.39 -8.07
N THR A 174 13.33 -16.11 -7.69
CA THR A 174 12.90 -15.65 -6.35
C THR A 174 11.45 -16.03 -6.05
N ILE A 175 10.63 -16.18 -7.06
CA ILE A 175 9.21 -16.56 -6.95
C ILE A 175 8.92 -17.98 -7.46
N ASN A 176 9.96 -18.78 -7.73
CA ASN A 176 9.87 -20.12 -8.34
C ASN A 176 9.09 -20.12 -9.67
N TYR A 177 9.12 -19.01 -10.40
CA TYR A 177 8.45 -18.90 -11.69
C TYR A 177 9.30 -19.53 -12.78
N ILE A 178 8.67 -20.42 -13.57
CA ILE A 178 9.25 -21.05 -14.76
C ILE A 178 8.25 -20.81 -15.89
N GLY A 179 8.47 -19.77 -16.69
CA GLY A 179 7.60 -19.41 -17.81
C GLY A 179 8.02 -18.11 -18.47
N ASP A 180 7.31 -17.73 -19.52
CA ASP A 180 7.53 -16.47 -20.23
C ASP A 180 6.83 -15.32 -19.51
N CYS A 181 7.46 -14.14 -19.52
CA CYS A 181 6.86 -12.89 -19.02
C CYS A 181 6.24 -12.13 -20.20
N HIS A 182 5.06 -11.60 -19.99
CA HIS A 182 4.36 -10.70 -20.92
C HIS A 182 4.33 -9.30 -20.35
#